data_2e67b587dd8b7c181436e20876b5a2cc
#
_entry.id   2e67b587dd8b7c181436e20876b5a2cc
#
_cell.length_a   1.000
_cell.length_b   1.000
_cell.length_c   1.000
_cell.angle_alpha   90.00
_cell.angle_beta   90.00
_cell.angle_gamma   90.00
#
_symmetry.space_group_name_H-M   'P 1'
#
loop_
_entity.id
_entity.type
_entity.pdbx_description
1 polymer ?
#
loop_
_entity_poly.entity_id
_entity_poly.type
_entity_poly.pdbx_seq_one_letter_code
_entity_poly.pdbx_strand_id
1 'polypeptide(L)'
;MIDVPAKVRTHLREYFASQGIVSEPDEASVTFLGTETIDVLRFGPDPHGVMHHVSLGCSRHPMFDPTEMVTDVVHGPRAEVIVALRGPSPRGLHRSIAIVAAAPAVEGLVLAPDALIDLETPLWESTPFTAFLLSDSVIDDVPLADPLEPVKVLAATPITATEAAWVRLKGADAMREAWRQDGVDVLDPARPAAKPS
;
A
#
# COMPACT_ATOMS: atom_id res chain seq x y z
N MET A 1 26.48 2.17 -4.88
CA MET A 1 25.28 1.50 -4.32
C MET A 1 24.07 2.31 -4.71
N ILE A 2 23.02 1.66 -5.21
CA ILE A 2 21.77 2.34 -5.60
C ILE A 2 20.92 2.55 -4.35
N ASP A 3 20.58 3.79 -4.06
CA ASP A 3 19.62 4.13 -3.00
C ASP A 3 18.22 4.01 -3.56
N VAL A 4 17.61 2.84 -3.40
CA VAL A 4 16.26 2.55 -3.92
C VAL A 4 15.22 3.47 -3.30
N PRO A 5 15.16 3.68 -1.97
CA PRO A 5 14.23 4.63 -1.37
C PRO A 5 14.32 6.05 -1.95
N ALA A 6 15.54 6.55 -2.18
CA ALA A 6 15.72 7.88 -2.77
C ALA A 6 15.15 7.96 -4.20
N LYS A 7 15.32 6.90 -5.00
CA LYS A 7 14.73 6.82 -6.34
C LYS A 7 13.20 6.77 -6.30
N VAL A 8 12.65 5.99 -5.39
CA VAL A 8 11.18 5.92 -5.18
C VAL A 8 10.64 7.28 -4.76
N ARG A 9 11.28 7.95 -3.80
CA ARG A 9 10.89 9.30 -3.34
C ARG A 9 10.86 10.30 -4.50
N THR A 10 11.90 10.32 -5.32
CA THR A 10 11.98 11.21 -6.49
C THR A 10 10.85 10.94 -7.47
N HIS A 11 10.63 9.67 -7.82
CA HIS A 11 9.56 9.27 -8.73
C HIS A 11 8.17 9.67 -8.22
N LEU A 12 7.90 9.45 -6.94
CA LEU A 12 6.64 9.85 -6.31
C LEU A 12 6.44 11.37 -6.33
N ARG A 13 7.48 12.15 -6.02
CA ARG A 13 7.42 13.62 -6.08
C ARG A 13 7.12 14.11 -7.49
N GLU A 14 7.75 13.56 -8.50
CA GLU A 14 7.49 13.89 -9.90
C GLU A 14 6.07 13.53 -10.32
N TYR A 15 5.60 12.34 -9.94
CA TYR A 15 4.23 11.92 -10.22
C TYR A 15 3.21 12.88 -9.58
N PHE A 16 3.32 13.14 -8.29
CA PHE A 16 2.37 14.01 -7.59
C PHE A 16 2.46 15.47 -8.03
N ALA A 17 3.63 15.95 -8.41
CA ALA A 17 3.78 17.26 -9.02
C ALA A 17 2.99 17.35 -10.35
N SER A 18 3.01 16.32 -11.15
CA SER A 18 2.21 16.24 -12.39
C SER A 18 0.70 16.23 -12.11
N GLN A 19 0.29 15.82 -10.91
CA GLN A 19 -1.10 15.82 -10.45
C GLN A 19 -1.48 17.12 -9.70
N GLY A 20 -0.60 18.13 -9.71
CA GLY A 20 -0.85 19.42 -9.06
C GLY A 20 -0.45 19.49 -7.58
N ILE A 21 0.23 18.49 -7.04
CA ILE A 21 0.75 18.47 -5.67
C ILE A 21 2.26 18.72 -5.72
N VAL A 22 2.65 19.99 -5.58
CA VAL A 22 4.04 20.44 -5.68
C VAL A 22 4.74 20.62 -4.32
N SER A 23 3.97 20.59 -3.22
CA SER A 23 4.51 20.69 -1.88
C SER A 23 5.29 19.43 -1.49
N GLU A 24 6.29 19.59 -0.62
CA GLU A 24 6.97 18.46 -0.02
C GLU A 24 5.96 17.63 0.79
N PRO A 25 6.05 16.28 0.74
CA PRO A 25 5.20 15.44 1.55
C PRO A 25 5.55 15.55 3.03
N ASP A 26 4.54 15.49 3.88
CA ASP A 26 4.77 15.17 5.29
C ASP A 26 5.25 13.73 5.42
N GLU A 27 6.01 13.46 6.47
CA GLU A 27 6.63 12.15 6.67
C GLU A 27 6.42 11.67 8.11
N ALA A 28 6.06 10.41 8.27
CA ALA A 28 6.05 9.72 9.54
C ALA A 28 6.91 8.46 9.44
N SER A 29 7.77 8.23 10.42
CA SER A 29 8.67 7.07 10.45
C SER A 29 8.22 6.06 11.49
N VAL A 30 8.22 4.79 11.14
CA VAL A 30 7.90 3.67 12.01
C VAL A 30 9.02 2.65 11.97
N THR A 31 9.53 2.29 13.15
CA THR A 31 10.56 1.24 13.26
C THR A 31 10.02 0.11 14.11
N PHE A 32 10.03 -1.10 13.59
CA PHE A 32 9.70 -2.30 14.33
C PHE A 32 10.99 -2.95 14.83
N LEU A 33 10.90 -3.65 15.96
CA LEU A 33 12.05 -4.31 16.56
C LEU A 33 12.70 -5.30 15.57
N GLY A 34 14.00 -5.10 15.31
CA GLY A 34 14.77 -5.97 14.42
C GLY A 34 14.58 -5.69 12.92
N THR A 35 13.93 -4.60 12.56
CA THR A 35 13.73 -4.21 11.15
C THR A 35 14.29 -2.82 10.85
N GLU A 36 14.44 -2.53 9.57
CA GLU A 36 14.73 -1.18 9.09
C GLU A 36 13.49 -0.29 9.21
N THR A 37 13.71 1.00 9.32
CA THR A 37 12.63 1.99 9.40
C THR A 37 11.82 2.02 8.10
N ILE A 38 10.51 2.06 8.22
CA ILE A 38 9.56 2.35 7.15
C ILE A 38 9.08 3.78 7.33
N ASP A 39 9.24 4.59 6.31
CA ASP A 39 8.65 5.91 6.26
C ASP A 39 7.29 5.85 5.55
N VAL A 40 6.38 6.72 5.93
CA VAL A 40 5.11 6.93 5.24
C VAL A 40 5.03 8.38 4.82
N LEU A 41 5.04 8.59 3.50
CA LEU A 41 4.94 9.90 2.89
C LEU A 41 3.47 10.24 2.67
N ARG A 42 3.09 11.47 3.00
CA ARG A 42 1.74 11.97 2.78
C ARG A 42 1.75 13.10 1.78
N PHE A 43 1.13 12.87 0.63
CA PHE A 43 0.97 13.84 -0.46
C PHE A 43 -0.47 14.32 -0.52
N GLY A 44 -0.66 15.61 -0.71
CA GLY A 44 -1.98 16.19 -0.92
C GLY A 44 -2.36 17.27 0.10
N PRO A 45 -3.66 17.66 0.17
CA PRO A 45 -4.74 17.08 -0.64
C PRO A 45 -4.59 17.39 -2.14
N ASP A 46 -5.08 16.49 -2.98
CA ASP A 46 -5.21 16.73 -4.41
C ASP A 46 -6.43 17.65 -4.68
N PRO A 47 -6.69 18.06 -5.96
CA PRO A 47 -7.83 18.92 -6.29
C PRO A 47 -9.19 18.34 -5.91
N HIS A 48 -9.28 17.06 -5.65
CA HIS A 48 -10.52 16.37 -5.23
C HIS A 48 -10.57 16.12 -3.71
N GLY A 49 -9.62 16.68 -2.95
CA GLY A 49 -9.57 16.52 -1.51
C GLY A 49 -9.04 15.15 -1.03
N VAL A 50 -8.35 14.42 -1.89
CA VAL A 50 -7.78 13.10 -1.57
C VAL A 50 -6.36 13.26 -1.04
N MET A 51 -6.10 12.62 0.09
CA MET A 51 -4.76 12.47 0.67
C MET A 51 -4.17 11.11 0.25
N HIS A 52 -2.93 11.11 -0.17
CA HIS A 52 -2.22 9.94 -0.65
C HIS A 52 -1.08 9.58 0.32
N HIS A 53 -1.13 8.39 0.88
CA HIS A 53 -0.16 7.90 1.86
C HIS A 53 0.64 6.78 1.21
N VAL A 54 1.95 6.95 1.09
CA VAL A 54 2.81 5.98 0.39
C VAL A 54 3.91 5.50 1.33
N SER A 55 4.09 4.20 1.42
CA SER A 55 5.22 3.63 2.15
C SER A 55 6.53 3.91 1.42
N LEU A 56 7.60 4.00 2.19
CA LEU A 56 8.96 4.13 1.67
C LEU A 56 9.90 3.31 2.53
N GLY A 57 10.40 2.21 1.95
CA GLY A 57 11.33 1.34 2.65
C GLY A 57 11.13 -0.15 2.39
N CYS A 58 9.93 -0.60 2.07
CA CYS A 58 9.69 -1.99 1.67
C CYS A 58 10.55 -2.38 0.47
N SER A 59 10.70 -1.49 -0.47
CA SER A 59 11.44 -1.69 -1.73
C SER A 59 12.96 -1.72 -1.60
N ARG A 60 13.54 -1.48 -0.41
CA ARG A 60 15.00 -1.58 -0.19
C ARG A 60 15.54 -2.93 -0.62
N HIS A 61 14.79 -3.98 -0.34
CA HIS A 61 15.17 -5.36 -0.63
C HIS A 61 14.09 -6.01 -1.50
N PRO A 62 14.46 -6.98 -2.36
CA PRO A 62 13.47 -7.76 -3.07
C PRO A 62 12.67 -8.62 -2.08
N MET A 63 11.41 -8.81 -2.38
CA MET A 63 10.55 -9.74 -1.64
C MET A 63 10.82 -11.16 -2.12
N PHE A 64 10.71 -12.13 -1.24
CA PHE A 64 10.85 -13.54 -1.59
C PHE A 64 9.87 -14.39 -0.78
N ASP A 65 9.43 -15.48 -1.38
CA ASP A 65 8.65 -16.49 -0.69
C ASP A 65 9.61 -17.40 0.10
N PRO A 66 9.50 -17.48 1.43
CA PRO A 66 10.40 -18.30 2.24
C PRO A 66 10.28 -19.81 1.96
N THR A 67 9.27 -20.23 1.21
CA THR A 67 9.14 -21.61 0.74
C THR A 67 9.98 -21.90 -0.51
N GLU A 68 10.50 -20.87 -1.17
CA GLU A 68 11.41 -21.03 -2.29
C GLU A 68 12.80 -21.46 -1.81
N MET A 69 13.38 -22.44 -2.50
CA MET A 69 14.67 -23.04 -2.10
C MET A 69 15.89 -22.13 -2.38
N VAL A 70 15.71 -21.06 -3.16
CA VAL A 70 16.78 -20.15 -3.54
C VAL A 70 16.37 -18.72 -3.18
N THR A 71 17.14 -18.11 -2.29
CA THR A 71 16.98 -16.71 -1.95
C THR A 71 17.90 -15.88 -2.84
N ASP A 72 17.32 -15.06 -3.70
CA ASP A 72 18.08 -14.09 -4.48
C ASP A 72 17.98 -12.71 -3.82
N VAL A 73 19.11 -12.22 -3.29
CA VAL A 73 19.17 -10.92 -2.60
C VAL A 73 19.25 -9.72 -3.55
N VAL A 74 19.34 -9.96 -4.83
CA VAL A 74 19.48 -8.91 -5.88
C VAL A 74 18.24 -8.85 -6.77
N HIS A 75 17.86 -10.00 -7.32
CA HIS A 75 16.71 -10.14 -8.20
C HIS A 75 15.46 -10.47 -7.37
N GLY A 76 14.33 -10.09 -7.88
CA GLY A 76 13.05 -10.37 -7.28
C GLY A 76 12.17 -9.14 -7.17
N PRO A 77 10.87 -9.34 -6.98
CA PRO A 77 9.89 -8.27 -6.98
C PRO A 77 10.13 -7.28 -5.85
N ARG A 78 9.91 -5.99 -6.16
CA ARG A 78 9.98 -4.89 -5.20
C ARG A 78 8.68 -4.13 -5.23
N ALA A 79 8.21 -3.67 -4.08
CA ALA A 79 6.97 -2.91 -3.99
C ALA A 79 7.01 -1.85 -2.88
N GLU A 80 6.20 -0.83 -3.06
CA GLU A 80 5.68 0.05 -2.02
C GLU A 80 4.15 0.03 -2.10
N VAL A 81 3.48 0.45 -1.05
CA VAL A 81 2.01 0.52 -1.00
C VAL A 81 1.52 1.94 -0.86
N ILE A 82 0.41 2.25 -1.53
CA ILE A 82 -0.26 3.55 -1.46
C ILE A 82 -1.70 3.38 -0.98
N VAL A 83 -2.11 4.22 -0.04
CA VAL A 83 -3.50 4.32 0.44
C VAL A 83 -4.00 5.72 0.16
N ALA A 84 -5.06 5.83 -0.62
CA ALA A 84 -5.71 7.08 -0.96
C ALA A 84 -7.06 7.20 -0.22
N LEU A 85 -7.26 8.29 0.51
CA LEU A 85 -8.50 8.55 1.24
C LEU A 85 -8.88 10.02 1.11
N ARG A 86 -10.16 10.29 0.95
CA ARG A 86 -10.71 11.65 0.93
C ARG A 86 -10.76 12.21 2.35
N GLY A 87 -10.43 13.48 2.48
CA GLY A 87 -10.45 14.18 3.75
C GLY A 87 -9.14 14.09 4.53
N PRO A 88 -9.13 14.49 5.80
CA PRO A 88 -7.94 14.49 6.64
C PRO A 88 -7.44 13.06 6.89
N SER A 89 -6.14 12.93 7.05
CA SER A 89 -5.52 11.62 7.33
C SER A 89 -6.03 11.03 8.65
N PRO A 90 -6.57 9.81 8.64
CA PRO A 90 -7.02 9.18 9.85
C PRO A 90 -5.87 8.88 10.82
N ARG A 91 -6.14 9.05 12.11
CA ARG A 91 -5.16 8.82 13.17
C ARG A 91 -4.79 7.34 13.26
N GLY A 92 -3.50 7.05 13.11
CA GLY A 92 -2.98 5.68 13.18
C GLY A 92 -2.82 4.98 11.82
N LEU A 93 -3.34 5.55 10.74
CA LEU A 93 -3.23 4.95 9.40
C LEU A 93 -1.77 4.70 9.00
N HIS A 94 -0.86 5.64 9.25
CA HIS A 94 0.55 5.50 8.90
C HIS A 94 1.19 4.25 9.51
N ARG A 95 0.80 3.88 10.74
CA ARG A 95 1.29 2.68 11.39
C ARG A 95 0.81 1.40 10.66
N SER A 96 -0.44 1.35 10.25
CA SER A 96 -0.99 0.22 9.51
C SER A 96 -0.32 0.06 8.14
N ILE A 97 -0.05 1.16 7.45
CA ILE A 97 0.71 1.15 6.19
C ILE A 97 2.12 0.62 6.42
N ALA A 98 2.79 1.07 7.48
CA ALA A 98 4.14 0.60 7.82
C ALA A 98 4.15 -0.89 8.17
N ILE A 99 3.12 -1.42 8.83
CA ILE A 99 2.99 -2.86 9.10
C ILE A 99 2.92 -3.65 7.79
N VAL A 100 2.10 -3.23 6.83
CA VAL A 100 2.02 -3.87 5.52
C VAL A 100 3.37 -3.81 4.79
N ALA A 101 4.01 -2.65 4.78
CA ALA A 101 5.31 -2.46 4.12
C ALA A 101 6.45 -3.27 4.79
N ALA A 102 6.34 -3.55 6.08
CA ALA A 102 7.30 -4.39 6.81
C ALA A 102 7.01 -5.90 6.68
N ALA A 103 5.80 -6.29 6.26
CA ALA A 103 5.39 -7.68 6.19
C ALA A 103 6.32 -8.58 5.36
N PRO A 104 6.89 -8.16 4.23
CA PRO A 104 7.86 -8.97 3.51
C PRO A 104 9.10 -9.31 4.35
N ALA A 105 9.62 -8.34 5.11
CA ALA A 105 10.81 -8.56 5.94
C ALA A 105 10.49 -9.35 7.22
N VAL A 106 9.32 -9.14 7.81
CA VAL A 106 8.94 -9.74 9.11
C VAL A 106 8.31 -11.12 8.93
N GLU A 107 7.45 -11.29 7.93
CA GLU A 107 6.61 -12.48 7.75
C GLU A 107 6.94 -13.25 6.47
N GLY A 108 7.82 -12.73 5.62
CA GLY A 108 8.15 -13.35 4.34
C GLY A 108 6.99 -13.29 3.33
N LEU A 109 6.12 -12.30 3.44
CA LEU A 109 5.04 -12.11 2.46
C LEU A 109 5.56 -11.47 1.18
N VAL A 110 5.00 -11.86 0.05
CA VAL A 110 5.21 -11.17 -1.24
C VAL A 110 3.98 -10.33 -1.54
N LEU A 111 4.15 -9.01 -1.51
CA LEU A 111 3.09 -8.07 -1.86
C LEU A 111 2.89 -8.09 -3.38
N ALA A 112 1.68 -8.37 -3.82
CA ALA A 112 1.31 -8.47 -5.22
C ALA A 112 -0.14 -8.01 -5.43
N PRO A 113 -0.56 -7.67 -6.66
CA PRO A 113 -1.97 -7.43 -6.95
C PRO A 113 -2.84 -8.61 -6.48
N ASP A 114 -4.02 -8.30 -5.98
CA ASP A 114 -5.01 -9.22 -5.45
C ASP A 114 -4.67 -9.84 -4.07
N ALA A 115 -3.50 -9.54 -3.52
CA ALA A 115 -3.17 -9.98 -2.16
C ALA A 115 -4.10 -9.33 -1.14
N LEU A 116 -4.54 -10.14 -0.19
CA LEU A 116 -5.29 -9.70 0.99
C LEU A 116 -4.35 -9.68 2.19
N ILE A 117 -4.16 -8.50 2.76
CA ILE A 117 -3.33 -8.31 3.95
C ILE A 117 -4.25 -7.95 5.12
N ASP A 118 -4.53 -8.92 5.95
CA ASP A 118 -5.44 -8.77 7.08
C ASP A 118 -4.64 -8.52 8.37
N LEU A 119 -4.79 -7.32 8.94
CA LEU A 119 -4.13 -6.95 10.19
C LEU A 119 -4.90 -7.43 11.42
N GLU A 120 -6.15 -7.85 11.25
CA GLU A 120 -7.05 -8.32 12.32
C GLU A 120 -7.32 -7.27 13.41
N THR A 121 -6.85 -6.06 13.20
CA THR A 121 -7.04 -4.90 14.08
C THR A 121 -7.48 -3.69 13.26
N PRO A 122 -8.16 -2.69 13.87
CA PRO A 122 -8.55 -1.49 13.14
C PRO A 122 -7.35 -0.80 12.47
N LEU A 123 -7.49 -0.46 11.20
CA LEU A 123 -6.43 0.19 10.41
C LEU A 123 -6.13 1.62 10.90
N TRP A 124 -7.09 2.25 11.54
CA TRP A 124 -6.96 3.53 12.23
C TRP A 124 -8.00 3.63 13.35
N GLU A 125 -7.93 4.70 14.12
CA GLU A 125 -8.79 4.87 15.27
C GLU A 125 -10.27 4.88 14.90
N SER A 126 -11.05 4.03 15.56
CA SER A 126 -12.51 3.94 15.43
C SER A 126 -13.04 3.52 14.05
N THR A 127 -12.22 2.83 13.24
CA THR A 127 -12.67 2.32 11.94
C THR A 127 -13.12 0.87 11.99
N PRO A 128 -14.10 0.46 11.16
CA PRO A 128 -14.43 -0.96 10.96
C PRO A 128 -13.49 -1.67 9.97
N PHE A 129 -12.58 -0.94 9.31
CA PHE A 129 -11.64 -1.53 8.37
C PHE A 129 -10.49 -2.20 9.12
N THR A 130 -10.18 -3.45 8.76
CA THR A 130 -9.16 -4.27 9.44
C THR A 130 -8.15 -4.90 8.49
N ALA A 131 -8.37 -4.79 7.19
CA ALA A 131 -7.54 -5.39 6.16
C ALA A 131 -7.37 -4.46 4.96
N PHE A 132 -6.37 -4.76 4.12
CA PHE A 132 -6.15 -4.13 2.83
C PHE A 132 -6.26 -5.15 1.71
N LEU A 133 -6.92 -4.77 0.62
CA LEU A 133 -6.89 -5.49 -0.64
C LEU A 133 -5.95 -4.74 -1.59
N LEU A 134 -4.91 -5.43 -2.07
CA LEU A 134 -3.92 -4.84 -2.96
C LEU A 134 -4.35 -4.94 -4.43
N SER A 135 -3.98 -3.94 -5.21
CA SER A 135 -4.16 -3.90 -6.66
C SER A 135 -3.03 -3.12 -7.32
N ASP A 136 -2.93 -3.21 -8.64
CA ASP A 136 -2.10 -2.26 -9.38
C ASP A 136 -2.63 -0.83 -9.12
N SER A 137 -1.73 0.14 -9.11
CA SER A 137 -2.08 1.55 -9.01
C SER A 137 -1.92 2.25 -10.38
N VAL A 138 -2.33 3.51 -10.44
CA VAL A 138 -2.13 4.36 -11.62
C VAL A 138 -0.71 4.92 -11.71
N ILE A 139 0.11 4.72 -10.68
CA ILE A 139 1.50 5.17 -10.66
C ILE A 139 2.35 4.14 -11.40
N ASP A 140 3.09 4.59 -12.38
CA ASP A 140 4.02 3.73 -13.12
C ASP A 140 5.09 3.14 -12.22
N ASP A 141 5.58 1.96 -12.55
CA ASP A 141 6.67 1.31 -11.84
C ASP A 141 7.90 2.22 -11.79
N VAL A 142 8.59 2.24 -10.66
CA VAL A 142 9.82 3.02 -10.50
C VAL A 142 10.97 2.28 -11.15
N PRO A 143 11.56 2.80 -12.23
CA PRO A 143 12.65 2.11 -12.91
C PRO A 143 13.91 2.10 -12.05
N LEU A 144 14.57 0.96 -12.00
CA LEU A 144 15.88 0.79 -11.39
C LEU A 144 16.89 0.33 -12.46
N ALA A 145 18.18 0.55 -12.18
CA ALA A 145 19.23 0.07 -13.06
C ALA A 145 19.42 -1.44 -12.92
N ASP A 146 19.72 -2.11 -14.04
CA ASP A 146 20.09 -3.52 -14.04
C ASP A 146 21.17 -3.81 -12.98
N PRO A 147 21.08 -4.93 -12.26
CA PRO A 147 20.15 -6.06 -12.42
C PRO A 147 18.88 -5.98 -11.55
N LEU A 148 18.58 -4.83 -10.97
CA LEU A 148 17.45 -4.68 -10.06
C LEU A 148 16.12 -4.61 -10.83
N GLU A 149 15.11 -5.32 -10.33
CA GLU A 149 13.75 -5.19 -10.86
C GLU A 149 13.12 -3.84 -10.45
N PRO A 150 12.23 -3.28 -11.28
CA PRO A 150 11.55 -2.04 -10.95
C PRO A 150 10.67 -2.19 -9.70
N VAL A 151 10.42 -1.07 -9.03
CA VAL A 151 9.54 -1.06 -7.85
C VAL A 151 8.10 -0.81 -8.30
N LYS A 152 7.20 -1.74 -7.97
CA LYS A 152 5.76 -1.53 -8.13
C LYS A 152 5.22 -0.65 -7.00
N VAL A 153 4.30 0.25 -7.34
CA VAL A 153 3.51 0.98 -6.35
C VAL A 153 2.11 0.37 -6.35
N LEU A 154 1.80 -0.41 -5.31
CA LEU A 154 0.54 -1.13 -5.20
C LEU A 154 -0.49 -0.31 -4.42
N ALA A 155 -1.69 -0.16 -4.98
CA ALA A 155 -2.80 0.43 -4.26
C ALA A 155 -3.33 -0.52 -3.19
N ALA A 156 -3.47 -0.03 -1.97
CA ALA A 156 -4.03 -0.78 -0.85
C ALA A 156 -5.39 -0.17 -0.46
N THR A 157 -6.45 -0.89 -0.73
CA THR A 157 -7.81 -0.44 -0.40
C THR A 157 -8.23 -0.99 0.95
N PRO A 158 -8.60 -0.13 1.92
CA PRO A 158 -9.12 -0.55 3.20
C PRO A 158 -10.44 -1.31 3.05
N ILE A 159 -10.55 -2.46 3.71
CA ILE A 159 -11.74 -3.31 3.69
C ILE A 159 -12.11 -3.78 5.10
N THR A 160 -13.40 -4.10 5.27
CA THR A 160 -13.92 -4.65 6.52
C THR A 160 -13.63 -6.15 6.65
N ALA A 161 -13.81 -6.70 7.85
CA ALA A 161 -13.64 -8.13 8.09
C ALA A 161 -14.62 -8.97 7.24
N THR A 162 -15.85 -8.51 7.02
CA THR A 162 -16.82 -9.19 6.18
C THR A 162 -16.42 -9.15 4.71
N GLU A 163 -15.90 -8.03 4.23
CA GLU A 163 -15.36 -7.91 2.88
C GLU A 163 -14.11 -8.81 2.70
N ALA A 164 -13.24 -8.88 3.70
CA ALA A 164 -12.09 -9.79 3.69
C ALA A 164 -12.52 -11.26 3.59
N ALA A 165 -13.56 -11.66 4.33
CA ALA A 165 -14.13 -13.00 4.22
C ALA A 165 -14.69 -13.26 2.81
N TRP A 166 -15.34 -12.28 2.21
CA TRP A 166 -15.83 -12.37 0.82
C TRP A 166 -14.68 -12.56 -0.18
N VAL A 167 -13.61 -11.80 -0.03
CA VAL A 167 -12.40 -11.94 -0.87
C VAL A 167 -11.82 -13.35 -0.77
N ARG A 168 -11.73 -13.91 0.45
CA ARG A 168 -11.25 -15.30 0.64
C ARG A 168 -12.15 -16.33 -0.04
N LEU A 169 -13.45 -16.10 -0.04
CA LEU A 169 -14.44 -17.03 -0.58
C LEU A 169 -14.59 -16.90 -2.11
N LYS A 170 -14.62 -15.69 -2.64
CA LYS A 170 -14.99 -15.38 -4.02
C LYS A 170 -13.89 -14.73 -4.84
N GLY A 171 -12.81 -14.26 -4.22
CA GLY A 171 -11.70 -13.61 -4.87
C GLY A 171 -11.80 -12.08 -4.95
N ALA A 172 -10.69 -11.46 -5.31
CA ALA A 172 -10.55 -10.00 -5.35
C ALA A 172 -11.45 -9.36 -6.42
N ASP A 173 -11.56 -9.96 -7.60
CA ASP A 173 -12.38 -9.41 -8.69
C ASP A 173 -13.86 -9.39 -8.34
N ALA A 174 -14.35 -10.43 -7.63
CA ALA A 174 -15.72 -10.46 -7.15
C ALA A 174 -15.99 -9.32 -6.15
N MET A 175 -15.01 -8.98 -5.31
CA MET A 175 -15.13 -7.84 -4.38
C MET A 175 -15.18 -6.50 -5.12
N ARG A 176 -14.31 -6.31 -6.11
CA ARG A 176 -14.31 -5.10 -6.95
C ARG A 176 -15.60 -4.94 -7.73
N GLU A 177 -16.14 -6.05 -8.24
CA GLU A 177 -17.44 -6.05 -8.91
C GLU A 177 -18.57 -5.65 -7.96
N ALA A 178 -18.59 -6.17 -6.74
CA ALA A 178 -19.55 -5.78 -5.72
C ALA A 178 -19.48 -4.29 -5.40
N TRP A 179 -18.29 -3.71 -5.29
CA TRP A 179 -18.14 -2.27 -5.09
C TRP A 179 -18.70 -1.45 -6.24
N ARG A 180 -18.50 -1.89 -7.49
CA ARG A 180 -19.03 -1.21 -8.67
C ARG A 180 -20.55 -1.29 -8.71
N GLN A 181 -21.14 -2.45 -8.44
CA GLN A 181 -22.58 -2.67 -8.43
C GLN A 181 -23.29 -1.87 -7.34
N ASP A 182 -22.69 -1.81 -6.16
CA ASP A 182 -23.24 -1.09 -5.00
C ASP A 182 -22.91 0.43 -5.02
N GLY A 183 -22.15 0.90 -6.01
CA GLY A 183 -21.71 2.30 -6.09
C GLY A 183 -20.85 2.74 -4.90
N VAL A 184 -20.01 1.84 -4.39
CA VAL A 184 -19.16 2.10 -3.22
C VAL A 184 -18.02 3.05 -3.60
N ASP A 185 -17.88 4.12 -2.81
CA ASP A 185 -16.72 5.02 -2.89
C ASP A 185 -15.62 4.52 -1.95
N VAL A 186 -14.64 3.82 -2.50
CA VAL A 186 -13.52 3.25 -1.73
C VAL A 186 -12.55 4.30 -1.19
N LEU A 187 -12.65 5.55 -1.62
CA LEU A 187 -11.88 6.68 -1.09
C LEU A 187 -12.50 7.30 0.16
N ASP A 188 -13.76 6.95 0.47
CA ASP A 188 -14.45 7.45 1.65
C ASP A 188 -14.04 6.64 2.89
N PRO A 189 -13.33 7.27 3.87
CA PRO A 189 -12.92 6.58 5.10
C PRO A 189 -14.09 6.21 6.01
N ALA A 190 -15.28 6.76 5.78
CA ALA A 190 -16.49 6.49 6.54
C ALA A 190 -17.49 5.61 5.77
N ARG A 191 -17.11 5.03 4.62
CA ARG A 191 -18.01 4.20 3.84
C ARG A 191 -18.49 2.97 4.62
N PRO A 192 -19.73 2.51 4.38
CA PRO A 192 -20.18 1.21 4.89
C PRO A 192 -19.48 0.06 4.15
N ALA A 193 -19.53 -1.13 4.75
CA ALA A 193 -19.13 -2.36 4.07
C ALA A 193 -20.05 -2.58 2.84
N ALA A 194 -19.48 -3.09 1.75
CA ALA A 194 -20.27 -3.60 0.65
C ALA A 194 -21.11 -4.81 1.12
N LYS A 195 -22.27 -5.00 0.52
CA LYS A 195 -23.16 -6.13 0.80
C LYS A 195 -23.24 -7.00 -0.45
N PRO A 196 -22.19 -7.78 -0.75
CA PRO A 196 -22.21 -8.66 -1.90
C PRO A 196 -23.30 -9.72 -1.74
N SER A 197 -24.02 -9.98 -2.82
CA SER A 197 -25.12 -10.97 -2.88
C SER A 197 -24.63 -12.31 -3.43
#